data_6ac7e0dfe886bde73c08ac5f305785a6
#
_entry.id   6ac7e0dfe886bde73c08ac5f305785a6
#
_cell.length_a   1.000
_cell.length_b   1.000
_cell.length_c   1.000
_cell.angle_alpha   90.00
_cell.angle_beta   90.00
_cell.angle_gamma   90.00
#
_symmetry.space_group_name_H-M   'P 1'
#
loop_
_entity.id
_entity.type
_entity.pdbx_description
1 polymer ?
#
loop_
_entity_poly.entity_id
_entity_poly.type
_entity_poly.pdbx_seq_one_letter_code
_entity_poly.pdbx_strand_id
1 'polypeptide(L)'
;LSKGASYAVVSKIIKKFLPKQIKVKNTKTFLNKLAKLKRNFSNANIIAITGSSGKTTLKTLLGEVLKNYAQTYYAPRSYNNSFGVPISLCNLENKHKYGVFEIGMNKPGEIKTLSKLVKPQIGVITNVSEAHIQNFTNLNGIAKAKAEIINSITKNGTIILNKDDNFFNFFKKLSQKEKLKIVSFGLSKNSDIHLISAKNLKNYKLLKIKVFDKIIDIENKSNIRISNLLASIAVLETLKLDLKSFENKLKNIHPLEGRGKSHLIHRYKTKFNLI
;
A
#
# COMPACT_ATOMS: atom_id res chain seq x y z
N LEU A 1 12.53 -7.16 27.17
CA LEU A 1 12.41 -8.37 27.96
C LEU A 1 11.30 -8.22 29.02
N SER A 2 11.24 -7.12 29.76
CA SER A 2 10.17 -6.87 30.76
C SER A 2 8.75 -6.81 30.18
N LYS A 3 8.61 -6.60 28.87
CA LYS A 3 7.33 -6.60 28.13
C LYS A 3 7.04 -7.92 27.42
N GLY A 4 7.60 -9.05 27.86
CA GLY A 4 7.29 -10.39 27.34
C GLY A 4 8.16 -10.86 26.17
N ALA A 5 9.19 -10.12 25.74
CA ALA A 5 10.10 -10.61 24.71
C ALA A 5 10.98 -11.75 25.25
N SER A 6 11.02 -12.89 24.54
CA SER A 6 11.85 -14.04 24.91
C SER A 6 13.34 -13.75 24.76
N TYR A 7 13.72 -13.05 23.69
CA TYR A 7 15.10 -12.68 23.37
C TYR A 7 15.20 -11.26 22.85
N ALA A 8 16.37 -10.64 23.01
CA ALA A 8 16.71 -9.37 22.40
C ALA A 8 17.92 -9.52 21.47
N VAL A 9 17.84 -8.99 20.26
CA VAL A 9 18.99 -8.90 19.34
C VAL A 9 19.73 -7.60 19.60
N VAL A 10 21.00 -7.68 19.95
CA VAL A 10 21.80 -6.55 20.41
C VAL A 10 23.16 -6.48 19.70
N SER A 11 23.69 -5.28 19.54
CA SER A 11 25.07 -5.08 19.06
C SER A 11 26.11 -5.11 20.21
N LYS A 12 25.66 -4.70 21.42
CA LYS A 12 26.48 -4.77 22.64
C LYS A 12 25.70 -5.53 23.73
N ILE A 13 26.35 -6.47 24.39
CA ILE A 13 25.75 -7.26 25.46
C ILE A 13 25.58 -6.40 26.73
N ILE A 14 24.44 -6.51 27.37
CA ILE A 14 24.14 -5.92 28.67
C ILE A 14 24.13 -7.06 29.69
N LYS A 15 25.13 -7.12 30.58
CA LYS A 15 25.34 -8.26 31.54
C LYS A 15 24.08 -8.63 32.32
N LYS A 16 23.30 -7.64 32.78
CA LYS A 16 22.04 -7.83 33.54
C LYS A 16 21.01 -8.71 32.84
N PHE A 17 21.05 -8.82 31.52
CA PHE A 17 20.03 -9.53 30.72
C PHE A 17 20.55 -10.82 30.07
N LEU A 18 21.71 -11.32 30.46
CA LEU A 18 22.16 -12.67 30.07
C LEU A 18 21.26 -13.75 30.71
N PRO A 19 20.92 -14.83 30.00
CA PRO A 19 21.33 -15.25 28.63
C PRO A 19 20.35 -14.83 27.51
N LYS A 20 19.38 -13.97 27.78
CA LYS A 20 18.29 -13.62 26.83
C LYS A 20 18.69 -12.63 25.75
N GLN A 21 19.94 -12.66 25.31
CA GLN A 21 20.44 -11.75 24.26
C GLN A 21 21.20 -12.52 23.18
N ILE A 22 20.94 -12.13 21.91
CA ILE A 22 21.66 -12.60 20.74
C ILE A 22 22.55 -11.47 20.26
N LYS A 23 23.87 -11.61 20.40
CA LYS A 23 24.83 -10.61 19.94
C LYS A 23 25.03 -10.70 18.43
N VAL A 24 24.94 -9.59 17.74
CA VAL A 24 25.19 -9.47 16.30
C VAL A 24 26.07 -8.25 16.02
N LYS A 25 26.81 -8.23 14.90
CA LYS A 25 27.60 -7.05 14.50
C LYS A 25 26.74 -5.82 14.27
N ASN A 26 25.58 -5.99 13.61
CA ASN A 26 24.67 -4.90 13.27
C ASN A 26 23.23 -5.40 13.29
N THR A 27 22.41 -4.80 14.12
CA THR A 27 21.01 -5.19 14.34
C THR A 27 20.13 -4.92 13.10
N LYS A 28 20.41 -3.86 12.33
CA LYS A 28 19.69 -3.56 11.08
C LYS A 28 19.98 -4.60 10.01
N THR A 29 21.23 -5.02 9.85
CA THR A 29 21.60 -6.09 8.93
C THR A 29 20.95 -7.41 9.31
N PHE A 30 20.91 -7.74 10.61
CA PHE A 30 20.21 -8.92 11.13
C PHE A 30 18.72 -8.86 10.81
N LEU A 31 18.06 -7.73 11.08
CA LEU A 31 16.64 -7.51 10.78
C LEU A 31 16.33 -7.74 9.30
N ASN A 32 17.16 -7.19 8.40
CA ASN A 32 16.99 -7.38 6.95
C ASN A 32 17.19 -8.85 6.52
N LYS A 33 18.15 -9.58 7.11
CA LYS A 33 18.32 -11.00 6.88
C LYS A 33 17.10 -11.80 7.32
N LEU A 34 16.58 -11.53 8.52
CA LEU A 34 15.40 -12.18 9.05
C LEU A 34 14.18 -11.89 8.16
N ALA A 35 13.96 -10.64 7.78
CA ALA A 35 12.88 -10.24 6.87
C ALA A 35 12.97 -10.96 5.52
N LYS A 36 14.20 -11.09 4.95
CA LYS A 36 14.43 -11.82 3.71
C LYS A 36 14.08 -13.30 3.84
N LEU A 37 14.46 -13.94 4.96
CA LEU A 37 14.11 -15.33 5.24
C LEU A 37 12.58 -15.49 5.33
N LYS A 38 11.91 -14.68 6.16
CA LYS A 38 10.44 -14.69 6.29
C LYS A 38 9.76 -14.53 4.94
N ARG A 39 10.22 -13.58 4.10
CA ARG A 39 9.67 -13.37 2.76
C ARG A 39 9.87 -14.59 1.84
N ASN A 40 11.02 -15.24 1.90
CA ASN A 40 11.32 -16.41 1.05
C ASN A 40 10.48 -17.63 1.44
N PHE A 41 10.11 -17.80 2.70
CA PHE A 41 9.24 -18.88 3.18
C PHE A 41 7.74 -18.59 2.98
N SER A 42 7.37 -17.37 2.62
CA SER A 42 5.97 -17.00 2.45
C SER A 42 5.49 -17.24 1.03
N ASN A 43 4.37 -17.96 0.90
CA ASN A 43 3.63 -18.16 -0.35
C ASN A 43 2.53 -17.10 -0.58
N ALA A 44 2.47 -16.05 0.25
CA ALA A 44 1.47 -15.00 0.12
C ALA A 44 1.61 -14.23 -1.20
N ASN A 45 0.48 -13.85 -1.79
CA ASN A 45 0.44 -12.85 -2.86
C ASN A 45 0.75 -11.49 -2.26
N ILE A 46 1.86 -10.90 -2.64
CA ILE A 46 2.36 -9.65 -2.07
C ILE A 46 2.01 -8.48 -2.97
N ILE A 47 1.36 -7.49 -2.38
CA ILE A 47 1.03 -6.21 -2.98
C ILE A 47 1.94 -5.15 -2.35
N ALA A 48 2.69 -4.42 -3.18
CA ALA A 48 3.51 -3.29 -2.72
C ALA A 48 2.99 -1.98 -3.30
N ILE A 49 2.82 -0.97 -2.44
CA ILE A 49 2.21 0.31 -2.78
C ILE A 49 3.22 1.42 -2.57
N THR A 50 3.46 2.22 -3.60
CA THR A 50 4.20 3.48 -3.50
C THR A 50 3.41 4.63 -4.12
N GLY A 51 3.90 5.84 -3.97
CA GLY A 51 3.30 7.06 -4.49
C GLY A 51 3.56 8.25 -3.56
N SER A 52 3.19 9.44 -3.98
CA SER A 52 3.33 10.65 -3.16
C SER A 52 2.27 10.71 -2.06
N SER A 53 1.01 10.43 -2.38
CA SER A 53 -0.12 10.43 -1.45
C SER A 53 -0.98 9.16 -1.59
N GLY A 54 -1.85 8.89 -0.61
CA GLY A 54 -2.81 7.78 -0.66
C GLY A 54 -2.28 6.40 -0.27
N LYS A 55 -0.96 6.20 -0.14
CA LYS A 55 -0.33 4.90 0.16
C LYS A 55 -0.91 4.20 1.39
N THR A 56 -0.90 4.85 2.54
CA THR A 56 -1.36 4.25 3.81
C THR A 56 -2.86 3.97 3.78
N THR A 57 -3.64 4.89 3.20
CA THR A 57 -5.08 4.71 3.04
C THR A 57 -5.38 3.51 2.14
N LEU A 58 -4.71 3.40 0.99
CA LEU A 58 -4.87 2.28 0.08
C LEU A 58 -4.40 0.95 0.71
N LYS A 59 -3.25 0.95 1.40
CA LYS A 59 -2.76 -0.23 2.15
C LYS A 59 -3.81 -0.72 3.15
N THR A 60 -4.38 0.19 3.94
CA THR A 60 -5.36 -0.18 4.96
C THR A 60 -6.66 -0.64 4.33
N LEU A 61 -7.16 0.06 3.31
CA LEU A 61 -8.34 -0.33 2.55
C LEU A 61 -8.19 -1.74 1.99
N LEU A 62 -7.10 -2.02 1.29
CA LEU A 62 -6.81 -3.34 0.74
C LEU A 62 -6.66 -4.39 1.83
N GLY A 63 -5.95 -4.06 2.91
CA GLY A 63 -5.78 -4.97 4.04
C GLY A 63 -7.11 -5.40 4.65
N GLU A 64 -8.01 -4.46 4.91
CA GLU A 64 -9.34 -4.75 5.47
C GLU A 64 -10.22 -5.51 4.47
N VAL A 65 -10.20 -5.14 3.21
CA VAL A 65 -10.98 -5.82 2.17
C VAL A 65 -10.49 -7.26 1.97
N LEU A 66 -9.19 -7.48 1.83
CA LEU A 66 -8.62 -8.79 1.55
C LEU A 66 -8.79 -9.79 2.71
N LYS A 67 -8.90 -9.33 3.96
CA LYS A 67 -9.23 -10.19 5.11
C LYS A 67 -10.53 -10.98 4.93
N ASN A 68 -11.42 -10.52 4.08
CA ASN A 68 -12.71 -11.17 3.84
C ASN A 68 -12.62 -12.34 2.86
N TYR A 69 -11.52 -12.39 2.11
CA TYR A 69 -11.26 -13.49 1.18
C TYR A 69 -10.31 -14.53 1.79
N ALA A 70 -9.30 -14.07 2.56
CA ALA A 70 -8.39 -14.97 3.26
C ALA A 70 -7.55 -14.20 4.30
N GLN A 71 -6.82 -14.93 5.13
CA GLN A 71 -5.88 -14.35 6.10
C GLN A 71 -4.90 -13.42 5.40
N THR A 72 -4.89 -12.15 5.84
CA THR A 72 -4.16 -11.05 5.19
C THR A 72 -3.32 -10.32 6.20
N TYR A 73 -2.04 -10.14 5.87
CA TYR A 73 -1.14 -9.27 6.61
C TYR A 73 -1.09 -7.88 5.98
N TYR A 74 -1.19 -6.84 6.79
CA TYR A 74 -0.78 -5.48 6.46
C TYR A 74 -0.35 -4.76 7.75
N ALA A 75 0.61 -3.84 7.63
CA ALA A 75 1.11 -3.12 8.80
C ALA A 75 0.04 -2.17 9.38
N PRO A 76 -0.15 -2.13 10.71
CA PRO A 76 -1.17 -1.28 11.35
C PRO A 76 -0.88 0.22 11.22
N ARG A 77 0.39 0.58 11.02
CA ARG A 77 0.86 1.96 10.85
C ARG A 77 1.61 2.13 9.53
N SER A 78 2.10 3.35 9.24
CA SER A 78 2.93 3.64 8.05
C SER A 78 4.36 3.09 8.21
N TYR A 79 4.50 1.77 8.32
CA TYR A 79 5.79 1.07 8.36
C TYR A 79 6.36 0.94 6.95
N ASN A 80 6.80 2.06 6.36
CA ASN A 80 7.14 2.20 4.93
C ASN A 80 8.62 2.52 4.66
N ASN A 81 9.46 2.59 5.69
CA ASN A 81 10.89 2.94 5.60
C ASN A 81 11.82 1.74 5.84
N SER A 82 13.14 2.01 5.89
CA SER A 82 14.18 1.00 6.03
C SER A 82 14.18 0.16 7.32
N PHE A 83 13.33 0.48 8.29
CA PHE A 83 13.04 -0.32 9.47
C PHE A 83 11.63 -0.91 9.44
N GLY A 84 10.65 -0.08 9.04
CA GLY A 84 9.24 -0.46 9.05
C GLY A 84 8.93 -1.61 8.09
N VAL A 85 9.46 -1.57 6.87
CA VAL A 85 9.23 -2.65 5.87
C VAL A 85 9.84 -3.99 6.34
N PRO A 86 11.09 -4.07 6.81
CA PRO A 86 11.64 -5.32 7.36
C PRO A 86 10.85 -5.83 8.58
N ILE A 87 10.46 -4.97 9.51
CA ILE A 87 9.62 -5.35 10.66
C ILE A 87 8.29 -5.94 10.17
N SER A 88 7.65 -5.31 9.18
CA SER A 88 6.40 -5.81 8.59
C SER A 88 6.60 -7.19 7.96
N LEU A 89 7.70 -7.42 7.24
CA LEU A 89 8.01 -8.73 6.67
C LEU A 89 8.26 -9.80 7.74
N CYS A 90 8.87 -9.44 8.88
CA CYS A 90 9.06 -10.38 10.00
C CYS A 90 7.72 -10.86 10.59
N ASN A 91 6.65 -10.09 10.47
CA ASN A 91 5.30 -10.44 10.92
C ASN A 91 4.48 -11.17 9.83
N LEU A 92 5.02 -11.38 8.64
CA LEU A 92 4.38 -12.18 7.61
C LEU A 92 4.50 -13.66 7.96
N GLU A 93 3.39 -14.32 8.23
CA GLU A 93 3.32 -15.74 8.62
C GLU A 93 2.86 -16.61 7.43
N ASN A 94 3.13 -17.91 7.50
CA ASN A 94 2.76 -18.86 6.44
C ASN A 94 1.25 -18.99 6.23
N LYS A 95 0.45 -18.69 7.26
CA LYS A 95 -1.02 -18.67 7.17
C LYS A 95 -1.57 -17.53 6.31
N HIS A 96 -0.79 -16.44 6.08
CA HIS A 96 -1.26 -15.31 5.29
C HIS A 96 -1.25 -15.66 3.80
N LYS A 97 -2.42 -15.52 3.16
CA LYS A 97 -2.58 -15.65 1.70
C LYS A 97 -2.27 -14.36 0.97
N TYR A 98 -2.45 -13.23 1.65
CA TYR A 98 -2.15 -11.90 1.11
C TYR A 98 -1.25 -11.11 2.06
N GLY A 99 -0.36 -10.30 1.48
CA GLY A 99 0.45 -9.33 2.22
C GLY A 99 0.44 -7.97 1.52
N VAL A 100 0.08 -6.90 2.24
CA VAL A 100 0.01 -5.54 1.68
C VAL A 100 1.06 -4.67 2.36
N PHE A 101 2.03 -4.20 1.57
CA PHE A 101 3.18 -3.42 2.04
C PHE A 101 3.18 -2.02 1.44
N GLU A 102 3.35 -1.03 2.30
CA GLU A 102 3.60 0.34 1.89
C GLU A 102 5.11 0.57 1.77
N ILE A 103 5.55 1.17 0.67
CA ILE A 103 6.96 1.51 0.42
C ILE A 103 7.06 3.02 0.22
N GLY A 104 7.71 3.68 1.17
CA GLY A 104 8.03 5.10 1.14
C GLY A 104 9.47 5.34 0.70
N MET A 105 9.81 6.61 0.49
CA MET A 105 11.16 7.07 0.22
C MET A 105 11.38 8.49 0.72
N ASN A 106 12.62 8.79 1.09
CA ASN A 106 13.15 10.14 1.27
C ASN A 106 14.27 10.42 0.25
N LYS A 107 14.92 9.38 -0.29
CA LYS A 107 16.06 9.48 -1.22
C LYS A 107 15.91 8.48 -2.37
N PRO A 108 16.52 8.74 -3.54
CA PRO A 108 16.66 7.75 -4.61
C PRO A 108 17.31 6.45 -4.10
N GLY A 109 16.91 5.30 -4.65
CA GLY A 109 17.42 3.98 -4.30
C GLY A 109 16.75 3.31 -3.09
N GLU A 110 15.98 4.05 -2.27
CA GLU A 110 15.30 3.47 -1.11
C GLU A 110 14.16 2.54 -1.53
N ILE A 111 13.34 2.93 -2.51
CA ILE A 111 12.28 2.05 -3.04
C ILE A 111 12.89 0.80 -3.66
N LYS A 112 13.97 0.94 -4.44
CA LYS A 112 14.69 -0.22 -5.01
C LYS A 112 15.10 -1.22 -3.94
N THR A 113 15.71 -0.73 -2.86
CA THR A 113 16.17 -1.57 -1.76
C THR A 113 15.03 -2.28 -1.05
N LEU A 114 13.98 -1.54 -0.72
CA LEU A 114 12.82 -2.07 0.00
C LEU A 114 11.97 -3.01 -0.86
N SER A 115 11.72 -2.64 -2.11
CA SER A 115 10.92 -3.48 -3.02
C SER A 115 11.63 -4.78 -3.40
N LYS A 116 12.97 -4.79 -3.51
CA LYS A 116 13.76 -6.02 -3.67
C LYS A 116 13.64 -6.96 -2.46
N LEU A 117 13.47 -6.41 -1.26
CA LEU A 117 13.24 -7.22 -0.05
C LEU A 117 11.81 -7.78 -0.04
N VAL A 118 10.83 -6.98 -0.43
CA VAL A 118 9.41 -7.34 -0.46
C VAL A 118 9.09 -8.32 -1.59
N LYS A 119 9.71 -8.22 -2.76
CA LYS A 119 9.48 -9.05 -3.96
C LYS A 119 7.98 -9.17 -4.28
N PRO A 120 7.30 -8.08 -4.66
CA PRO A 120 5.86 -8.10 -4.87
C PRO A 120 5.47 -8.79 -6.18
N GLN A 121 4.32 -9.45 -6.21
CA GLN A 121 3.64 -9.89 -7.43
C GLN A 121 2.83 -8.76 -8.06
N ILE A 122 2.32 -7.83 -7.22
CA ILE A 122 1.55 -6.68 -7.67
C ILE A 122 2.20 -5.41 -7.12
N GLY A 123 2.58 -4.50 -8.01
CA GLY A 123 3.03 -3.15 -7.68
C GLY A 123 1.90 -2.15 -7.92
N VAL A 124 1.77 -1.14 -7.07
CA VAL A 124 0.84 -0.02 -7.26
C VAL A 124 1.59 1.30 -7.13
N ILE A 125 1.47 2.17 -8.11
CA ILE A 125 1.92 3.56 -8.04
C ILE A 125 0.68 4.45 -8.01
N THR A 126 0.41 5.10 -6.86
CA THR A 126 -0.82 5.89 -6.68
C THR A 126 -0.77 7.21 -7.43
N ASN A 127 0.29 7.98 -7.26
CA ASN A 127 0.52 9.25 -7.95
C ASN A 127 1.94 9.78 -7.74
N VAL A 128 2.30 10.80 -8.51
CA VAL A 128 3.50 11.63 -8.33
C VAL A 128 3.07 13.06 -8.05
N SER A 129 3.51 13.63 -6.94
CA SER A 129 3.34 15.04 -6.59
C SER A 129 4.55 15.52 -5.77
N GLU A 130 4.60 16.77 -5.41
CA GLU A 130 5.74 17.45 -4.76
C GLU A 130 6.10 16.94 -3.34
N ALA A 131 5.49 15.85 -2.89
CA ALA A 131 5.86 15.25 -1.61
C ALA A 131 7.35 14.88 -1.58
N HIS A 132 8.06 15.35 -0.55
CA HIS A 132 9.52 15.19 -0.35
C HIS A 132 10.39 15.91 -1.40
N ILE A 133 9.87 16.94 -2.08
CA ILE A 133 10.59 17.67 -3.14
C ILE A 133 11.92 18.23 -2.67
N GLN A 134 12.07 18.56 -1.37
CA GLN A 134 13.33 19.04 -0.77
C GLN A 134 14.50 18.06 -0.92
N ASN A 135 14.22 16.77 -1.15
CA ASN A 135 15.23 15.72 -1.32
C ASN A 135 15.44 15.34 -2.81
N PHE A 136 14.75 16.03 -3.72
CA PHE A 136 14.80 15.77 -5.15
C PHE A 136 14.88 17.07 -5.93
N THR A 137 15.57 17.08 -7.05
CA THR A 137 15.73 18.29 -7.87
C THR A 137 14.42 18.73 -8.53
N ASN A 138 13.51 17.81 -8.82
CA ASN A 138 12.23 18.07 -9.49
C ASN A 138 11.30 16.85 -9.43
N LEU A 139 10.09 16.99 -9.97
CA LEU A 139 9.10 15.91 -10.06
C LEU A 139 9.59 14.69 -10.86
N ASN A 140 10.43 14.89 -11.88
CA ASN A 140 11.02 13.77 -12.64
C ASN A 140 11.91 12.89 -11.76
N GLY A 141 12.66 13.49 -10.82
CA GLY A 141 13.44 12.76 -9.82
C GLY A 141 12.56 11.89 -8.92
N ILE A 142 11.43 12.45 -8.46
CA ILE A 142 10.44 11.73 -7.66
C ILE A 142 9.82 10.57 -8.47
N ALA A 143 9.44 10.81 -9.72
CA ALA A 143 8.90 9.77 -10.61
C ALA A 143 9.92 8.65 -10.85
N LYS A 144 11.18 8.96 -11.15
CA LYS A 144 12.26 7.97 -11.30
C LYS A 144 12.44 7.12 -10.06
N ALA A 145 12.45 7.72 -8.87
CA ALA A 145 12.56 6.98 -7.63
C ALA A 145 11.34 6.07 -7.37
N LYS A 146 10.10 6.51 -7.67
CA LYS A 146 8.91 5.65 -7.57
C LYS A 146 8.93 4.51 -8.58
N ALA A 147 9.46 4.73 -9.78
CA ALA A 147 9.63 3.71 -10.81
C ALA A 147 10.54 2.55 -10.38
N GLU A 148 11.40 2.73 -9.37
CA GLU A 148 12.27 1.68 -8.84
C GLU A 148 11.51 0.42 -8.38
N ILE A 149 10.24 0.56 -8.00
CA ILE A 149 9.39 -0.59 -7.63
C ILE A 149 9.19 -1.55 -8.81
N ILE A 150 9.14 -1.04 -10.04
CA ILE A 150 8.83 -1.80 -11.27
C ILE A 150 9.83 -2.95 -11.43
N ASN A 151 11.11 -2.69 -11.24
CA ASN A 151 12.20 -3.67 -11.42
C ASN A 151 12.24 -4.76 -10.32
N SER A 152 11.38 -4.66 -9.31
CA SER A 152 11.33 -5.61 -8.20
C SER A 152 10.06 -6.46 -8.20
N ILE A 153 9.13 -6.18 -9.11
CA ILE A 153 7.95 -7.01 -9.34
C ILE A 153 8.40 -8.33 -9.93
N THR A 154 7.83 -9.42 -9.43
CA THR A 154 8.19 -10.76 -9.89
C THR A 154 7.85 -10.96 -11.37
N LYS A 155 8.54 -11.89 -12.04
CA LYS A 155 8.25 -12.24 -13.44
C LYS A 155 6.76 -12.58 -13.61
N ASN A 156 6.16 -12.10 -14.69
CA ASN A 156 4.72 -12.21 -14.98
C ASN A 156 3.81 -11.48 -13.97
N GLY A 157 4.37 -10.67 -13.09
CA GLY A 157 3.61 -9.83 -12.16
C GLY A 157 2.90 -8.67 -12.85
N THR A 158 2.16 -7.91 -12.05
CA THR A 158 1.31 -6.81 -12.53
C THR A 158 1.73 -5.50 -11.89
N ILE A 159 1.78 -4.44 -12.67
CA ILE A 159 1.85 -3.07 -12.20
C ILE A 159 0.51 -2.37 -12.40
N ILE A 160 0.03 -1.70 -11.37
CA ILE A 160 -1.20 -0.92 -11.38
C ILE A 160 -0.84 0.56 -11.37
N LEU A 161 -1.28 1.30 -12.38
CA LEU A 161 -0.88 2.67 -12.65
C LEU A 161 -2.08 3.61 -12.73
N ASN A 162 -1.93 4.79 -12.11
CA ASN A 162 -2.90 5.87 -12.26
C ASN A 162 -2.75 6.54 -13.63
N LYS A 163 -3.80 6.44 -14.48
CA LYS A 163 -3.78 7.00 -15.84
C LYS A 163 -3.94 8.51 -15.86
N ASP A 164 -4.47 9.09 -14.79
CA ASP A 164 -4.61 10.54 -14.64
C ASP A 164 -3.30 11.22 -14.22
N ASP A 165 -2.26 10.44 -13.91
CA ASP A 165 -0.95 10.96 -13.51
C ASP A 165 -0.11 11.36 -14.72
N ASN A 166 0.53 12.52 -14.67
CA ASN A 166 1.37 13.04 -15.75
C ASN A 166 2.52 12.09 -16.13
N PHE A 167 2.95 11.23 -15.20
CA PHE A 167 4.02 10.24 -15.41
C PHE A 167 3.51 8.86 -15.85
N PHE A 168 2.20 8.71 -16.14
CA PHE A 168 1.65 7.42 -16.56
C PHE A 168 2.42 6.80 -17.72
N ASN A 169 2.67 7.56 -18.80
CA ASN A 169 3.37 7.06 -19.98
C ASN A 169 4.83 6.67 -19.68
N PHE A 170 5.50 7.38 -18.78
CA PHE A 170 6.83 7.05 -18.30
C PHE A 170 6.83 5.69 -17.58
N PHE A 171 5.93 5.48 -16.63
CA PHE A 171 5.79 4.21 -15.91
C PHE A 171 5.37 3.07 -16.84
N LYS A 172 4.42 3.31 -17.75
CA LYS A 172 3.98 2.34 -18.76
C LYS A 172 5.16 1.83 -19.60
N LYS A 173 5.97 2.74 -20.15
CA LYS A 173 7.16 2.39 -20.95
C LYS A 173 8.17 1.53 -20.18
N LEU A 174 8.45 1.87 -18.93
CA LEU A 174 9.34 1.08 -18.08
C LEU A 174 8.75 -0.31 -17.78
N SER A 175 7.47 -0.39 -17.48
CA SER A 175 6.79 -1.64 -17.18
C SER A 175 6.74 -2.60 -18.38
N GLN A 176 6.58 -2.06 -19.58
CA GLN A 176 6.66 -2.82 -20.85
C GLN A 176 8.05 -3.43 -21.07
N LYS A 177 9.14 -2.69 -20.74
CA LYS A 177 10.52 -3.22 -20.80
C LYS A 177 10.73 -4.40 -19.86
N GLU A 178 10.12 -4.35 -18.67
CA GLU A 178 10.15 -5.43 -17.69
C GLU A 178 9.12 -6.54 -17.96
N LYS A 179 8.39 -6.47 -19.08
CA LYS A 179 7.38 -7.44 -19.51
C LYS A 179 6.31 -7.70 -18.45
N LEU A 180 5.94 -6.66 -17.70
CA LEU A 180 4.87 -6.73 -16.69
C LEU A 180 3.50 -6.58 -17.35
N LYS A 181 2.49 -7.20 -16.74
CA LYS A 181 1.09 -6.87 -17.00
C LYS A 181 0.80 -5.47 -16.46
N ILE A 182 0.07 -4.67 -17.22
CA ILE A 182 -0.26 -3.30 -16.82
C ILE A 182 -1.76 -3.22 -16.68
N VAL A 183 -2.23 -2.73 -15.53
CA VAL A 183 -3.62 -2.38 -15.28
C VAL A 183 -3.68 -0.91 -14.92
N SER A 184 -4.51 -0.15 -15.62
CA SER A 184 -4.66 1.29 -15.41
C SER A 184 -5.96 1.61 -14.68
N PHE A 185 -5.91 2.61 -13.79
CA PHE A 185 -7.09 3.15 -13.13
C PHE A 185 -7.08 4.68 -13.20
N GLY A 186 -8.25 5.31 -13.10
CA GLY A 186 -8.36 6.77 -13.09
C GLY A 186 -9.75 7.29 -13.40
N LEU A 187 -9.88 8.59 -13.60
CA LEU A 187 -11.10 9.25 -14.07
C LEU A 187 -11.17 9.25 -15.59
N SER A 188 -10.03 9.11 -16.25
CA SER A 188 -9.93 9.03 -17.72
C SER A 188 -10.71 7.81 -18.24
N LYS A 189 -11.62 8.05 -19.19
CA LYS A 189 -12.45 7.00 -19.83
C LYS A 189 -11.65 5.90 -20.52
N ASN A 190 -10.38 6.16 -20.84
CA ASN A 190 -9.46 5.20 -21.46
C ASN A 190 -8.69 4.36 -20.42
N SER A 191 -9.00 4.45 -19.13
CA SER A 191 -8.44 3.56 -18.12
C SER A 191 -9.19 2.24 -18.11
N ASP A 192 -8.50 1.14 -17.79
CA ASP A 192 -9.12 -0.18 -17.66
C ASP A 192 -10.19 -0.19 -16.56
N ILE A 193 -9.95 0.62 -15.50
CA ILE A 193 -10.89 0.82 -14.41
C ILE A 193 -11.09 2.33 -14.23
N HIS A 194 -12.32 2.80 -14.47
CA HIS A 194 -12.60 4.24 -14.37
C HIS A 194 -13.98 4.56 -13.84
N LEU A 195 -14.11 5.75 -13.27
CA LEU A 195 -15.36 6.30 -12.81
C LEU A 195 -16.20 6.76 -14.04
N ILE A 196 -17.41 6.24 -14.17
CA ILE A 196 -18.37 6.70 -15.18
C ILE A 196 -19.16 7.89 -14.63
N SER A 197 -19.69 7.78 -13.41
CA SER A 197 -20.45 8.83 -12.76
C SER A 197 -20.40 8.72 -11.24
N ALA A 198 -20.61 9.84 -10.57
CA ALA A 198 -20.75 9.92 -9.11
C ALA A 198 -21.99 10.76 -8.76
N LYS A 199 -22.92 10.18 -8.01
CA LYS A 199 -24.12 10.86 -7.52
C LYS A 199 -24.04 11.00 -6.01
N ASN A 200 -24.10 12.23 -5.50
CA ASN A 200 -24.15 12.47 -4.07
C ASN A 200 -25.58 12.19 -3.57
N LEU A 201 -25.70 11.31 -2.59
CA LEU A 201 -26.91 11.01 -1.86
C LEU A 201 -26.77 11.51 -0.41
N LYS A 202 -27.85 11.54 0.37
CA LYS A 202 -27.87 12.11 1.73
C LYS A 202 -26.75 11.56 2.63
N ASN A 203 -26.47 10.25 2.55
CA ASN A 203 -25.57 9.56 3.48
C ASN A 203 -24.36 8.90 2.78
N TYR A 204 -24.28 8.93 1.45
CA TYR A 204 -23.19 8.29 0.69
C TYR A 204 -23.11 8.83 -0.73
N LYS A 205 -22.03 8.45 -1.42
CA LYS A 205 -21.87 8.68 -2.86
C LYS A 205 -22.10 7.36 -3.60
N LEU A 206 -23.07 7.36 -4.53
CA LEU A 206 -23.22 6.23 -5.45
C LEU A 206 -22.27 6.44 -6.64
N LEU A 207 -21.37 5.49 -6.83
CA LEU A 207 -20.35 5.52 -7.86
C LEU A 207 -20.66 4.45 -8.90
N LYS A 208 -20.78 4.83 -10.16
CA LYS A 208 -20.84 3.89 -11.30
C LYS A 208 -19.44 3.78 -11.89
N ILE A 209 -18.88 2.59 -11.91
CA ILE A 209 -17.48 2.32 -12.26
C ILE A 209 -17.45 1.29 -13.39
N LYS A 210 -16.68 1.59 -14.45
CA LYS A 210 -16.33 0.61 -15.46
C LYS A 210 -15.09 -0.16 -14.97
N VAL A 211 -15.14 -1.47 -15.08
CA VAL A 211 -14.08 -2.42 -14.70
C VAL A 211 -13.87 -3.35 -15.89
N PHE A 212 -12.90 -3.06 -16.74
CA PHE A 212 -12.72 -3.67 -18.06
C PHE A 212 -14.02 -3.58 -18.87
N ASP A 213 -14.65 -4.72 -19.17
CA ASP A 213 -15.90 -4.78 -19.95
C ASP A 213 -17.18 -4.81 -19.09
N LYS A 214 -17.03 -4.73 -17.74
CA LYS A 214 -18.15 -4.76 -16.80
C LYS A 214 -18.42 -3.36 -16.23
N ILE A 215 -19.66 -3.17 -15.78
CA ILE A 215 -20.05 -1.97 -15.02
C ILE A 215 -20.55 -2.43 -13.65
N ILE A 216 -20.08 -1.76 -12.61
CA ILE A 216 -20.50 -2.00 -11.23
C ILE A 216 -20.94 -0.68 -10.57
N ASP A 217 -21.87 -0.78 -9.64
CA ASP A 217 -22.30 0.34 -8.80
C ASP A 217 -21.77 0.12 -7.39
N ILE A 218 -21.21 1.15 -6.77
CA ILE A 218 -20.62 1.10 -5.42
C ILE A 218 -21.13 2.23 -4.55
N GLU A 219 -21.62 1.88 -3.35
CA GLU A 219 -21.97 2.84 -2.30
C GLU A 219 -20.73 3.23 -1.49
N ASN A 220 -20.20 4.41 -1.73
CA ASN A 220 -19.08 4.94 -0.95
C ASN A 220 -19.56 5.69 0.29
N LYS A 221 -19.95 4.93 1.34
CA LYS A 221 -20.42 5.45 2.63
C LYS A 221 -19.30 6.05 3.48
N SER A 222 -18.12 5.51 3.37
CA SER A 222 -16.96 5.90 4.18
C SER A 222 -16.16 7.06 3.58
N ASN A 223 -16.70 7.72 2.54
CA ASN A 223 -16.06 8.84 1.84
C ASN A 223 -14.60 8.55 1.43
N ILE A 224 -14.33 7.31 1.01
CA ILE A 224 -13.01 6.90 0.53
C ILE A 224 -12.69 7.69 -0.74
N ARG A 225 -11.45 8.15 -0.85
CA ARG A 225 -10.97 8.84 -2.05
C ARG A 225 -11.14 7.96 -3.28
N ILE A 226 -11.78 8.47 -4.33
CA ILE A 226 -12.13 7.71 -5.54
C ILE A 226 -10.91 7.03 -6.14
N SER A 227 -9.77 7.72 -6.22
CA SER A 227 -8.53 7.13 -6.75
C SER A 227 -8.06 5.89 -5.96
N ASN A 228 -8.20 5.89 -4.62
CA ASN A 228 -7.84 4.72 -3.81
C ASN A 228 -8.84 3.58 -4.00
N LEU A 229 -10.11 3.91 -4.18
CA LEU A 229 -11.17 2.93 -4.46
C LEU A 229 -10.94 2.25 -5.82
N LEU A 230 -10.67 3.04 -6.88
CA LEU A 230 -10.36 2.50 -8.21
C LEU A 230 -9.08 1.63 -8.19
N ALA A 231 -8.03 2.09 -7.49
CA ALA A 231 -6.81 1.32 -7.32
C ALA A 231 -7.05 0.00 -6.56
N SER A 232 -7.92 -0.02 -5.55
CA SER A 232 -8.25 -1.26 -4.84
C SER A 232 -9.03 -2.23 -5.70
N ILE A 233 -9.99 -1.76 -6.52
CA ILE A 233 -10.69 -2.60 -7.50
C ILE A 233 -9.69 -3.22 -8.49
N ALA A 234 -8.70 -2.44 -8.97
CA ALA A 234 -7.65 -2.91 -9.86
C ALA A 234 -6.82 -4.06 -9.24
N VAL A 235 -6.51 -3.98 -7.93
CA VAL A 235 -5.83 -5.06 -7.21
C VAL A 235 -6.73 -6.29 -7.12
N LEU A 236 -8.01 -6.13 -6.76
CA LEU A 236 -8.95 -7.25 -6.61
C LEU A 236 -9.16 -7.99 -7.94
N GLU A 237 -9.36 -7.27 -9.04
CA GLU A 237 -9.46 -7.85 -10.38
C GLU A 237 -8.17 -8.58 -10.79
N THR A 238 -7.00 -8.01 -10.49
CA THR A 238 -5.71 -8.66 -10.73
C THR A 238 -5.59 -9.98 -9.96
N LEU A 239 -6.13 -10.03 -8.75
CA LEU A 239 -6.19 -11.24 -7.92
C LEU A 239 -7.36 -12.17 -8.30
N LYS A 240 -8.20 -11.80 -9.26
CA LYS A 240 -9.40 -12.52 -9.71
C LYS A 240 -10.39 -12.78 -8.55
N LEU A 241 -10.59 -11.78 -7.70
CA LEU A 241 -11.50 -11.85 -6.57
C LEU A 241 -12.86 -11.26 -6.94
N ASP A 242 -13.93 -11.84 -6.37
CA ASP A 242 -15.30 -11.37 -6.62
C ASP A 242 -15.53 -9.97 -6.04
N LEU A 243 -15.96 -9.02 -6.88
CA LEU A 243 -16.23 -7.65 -6.47
C LEU A 243 -17.54 -7.48 -5.69
N LYS A 244 -18.49 -8.43 -5.73
CA LYS A 244 -19.72 -8.36 -4.94
C LYS A 244 -19.43 -8.31 -3.42
N SER A 245 -18.43 -9.08 -2.99
CA SER A 245 -17.97 -9.04 -1.60
C SER A 245 -17.32 -7.71 -1.23
N PHE A 246 -16.71 -7.00 -2.18
CA PHE A 246 -16.06 -5.72 -1.96
C PHE A 246 -17.06 -4.64 -1.52
N GLU A 247 -18.19 -4.51 -2.20
CA GLU A 247 -19.21 -3.50 -1.88
C GLU A 247 -19.73 -3.65 -0.45
N ASN A 248 -20.07 -4.88 -0.04
CA ASN A 248 -20.56 -5.15 1.32
C ASN A 248 -19.53 -4.78 2.40
N LYS A 249 -18.25 -4.82 2.08
CA LYS A 249 -17.16 -4.56 3.01
C LYS A 249 -16.82 -3.08 3.12
N LEU A 250 -16.99 -2.31 2.06
CA LEU A 250 -16.82 -0.85 2.10
C LEU A 250 -17.74 -0.18 3.11
N LYS A 251 -18.91 -0.76 3.39
CA LYS A 251 -19.87 -0.26 4.38
C LYS A 251 -19.30 -0.19 5.81
N ASN A 252 -18.32 -1.03 6.13
CA ASN A 252 -17.74 -1.20 7.46
C ASN A 252 -16.32 -0.62 7.60
N ILE A 253 -15.76 0.00 6.55
CA ILE A 253 -14.44 0.58 6.60
C ILE A 253 -14.55 2.03 7.05
N HIS A 254 -13.96 2.33 8.20
CA HIS A 254 -13.88 3.70 8.71
C HIS A 254 -12.61 4.41 8.19
N PRO A 255 -12.69 5.72 7.90
CA PRO A 255 -11.53 6.52 7.58
C PRO A 255 -10.50 6.43 8.72
N LEU A 256 -9.22 6.36 8.36
CA LEU A 256 -8.13 6.38 9.35
C LEU A 256 -8.13 7.71 10.12
N GLU A 257 -7.80 7.65 11.40
CA GLU A 257 -7.57 8.85 12.21
C GLU A 257 -6.53 9.76 11.55
N GLY A 258 -6.83 11.08 11.49
CA GLY A 258 -6.01 12.08 10.81
C GLY A 258 -5.98 11.96 9.27
N ARG A 259 -6.91 11.19 8.66
CA ARG A 259 -6.98 11.01 7.20
C ARG A 259 -8.42 10.98 6.70
N GLY A 260 -9.15 12.09 6.95
CA GLY A 260 -10.54 12.25 6.49
C GLY A 260 -11.58 11.76 7.49
N LYS A 261 -11.20 11.38 8.72
CA LYS A 261 -12.16 11.18 9.81
C LYS A 261 -12.60 12.56 10.29
N SER A 262 -13.90 12.87 10.19
CA SER A 262 -14.44 14.11 10.73
C SER A 262 -14.68 13.95 12.23
N HIS A 263 -14.29 14.95 12.99
CA HIS A 263 -14.55 15.07 14.41
C HIS A 263 -15.50 16.24 14.65
N LEU A 264 -16.66 15.97 15.28
CA LEU A 264 -17.56 17.03 15.68
C LEU A 264 -16.97 17.72 16.91
N ILE A 265 -16.58 18.98 16.75
CA ILE A 265 -16.06 19.80 17.83
C ILE A 265 -17.14 20.77 18.28
N HIS A 266 -17.37 20.82 19.61
CA HIS A 266 -18.23 21.79 20.25
C HIS A 266 -17.36 22.88 20.89
N ARG A 267 -17.40 24.10 20.38
CA ARG A 267 -16.69 25.24 20.95
C ARG A 267 -17.54 26.51 20.82
N TYR A 268 -17.61 27.33 21.87
CA TYR A 268 -18.37 28.60 21.89
C TYR A 268 -19.81 28.47 21.43
N LYS A 269 -20.54 27.44 21.92
CA LYS A 269 -21.97 27.16 21.55
C LYS A 269 -22.18 26.81 20.06
N THR A 270 -21.10 26.67 19.27
CA THR A 270 -21.16 26.26 17.85
C THR A 270 -20.65 24.85 17.66
N LYS A 271 -21.22 24.15 16.68
CA LYS A 271 -20.79 22.81 16.25
C LYS A 271 -20.07 22.92 14.88
N PHE A 272 -18.87 22.40 14.76
CA PHE A 272 -18.17 22.33 13.48
C PHE A 272 -17.44 20.99 13.33
N ASN A 273 -17.30 20.55 12.08
CA ASN A 273 -16.57 19.35 11.75
C ASN A 273 -15.10 19.69 11.46
N LEU A 274 -14.19 19.12 12.23
CA LEU A 274 -12.77 19.09 11.93
C LEU A 274 -12.47 17.82 11.13
N ILE A 275 -11.81 17.95 9.96
CA ILE A 275 -11.45 16.84 9.07
C ILE A 275 -9.94 16.65 9.10
#